data_0a91de1805dc6c72c2289edf72a8b594
#
_entry.id   0a91de1805dc6c72c2289edf72a8b594
#
_cell.length_a   1.000
_cell.length_b   1.000
_cell.length_c   1.000
_cell.angle_alpha   90.00
_cell.angle_beta   90.00
_cell.angle_gamma   90.00
#
_symmetry.space_group_name_H-M   'P 1'
#
loop_
_entity.id
_entity.type
_entity.pdbx_description
1 polymer ?
#
loop_
_entity_poly.entity_id
_entity_poly.type
_entity_poly.pdbx_seq_one_letter_code
_entity_poly.pdbx_strand_id
1 'polypeptide(L)'
;MFRPNSILIQAVGLAAAALCLEGSRTPTDGRPGKLEMPQTISATILRLEELLDEAESHHHVATVEKLIADDYRGITVGGGIIAKRDVLTAVCGTEEASSQSTDREVRVLENAAVYTALVLDRGIDSKTHEPYALATRVMDVWQKRGREWKLVNDQATGVTFDHVPQ
;
A
#
# COMPACT_ATOMS: atom_id res chain seq x y z
N MET A 1 -7.95 -21.33 20.45
CA MET A 1 -8.74 -21.59 19.24
C MET A 1 -8.70 -20.31 18.40
N PHE A 2 -7.62 -20.16 17.63
CA PHE A 2 -7.34 -18.95 16.85
C PHE A 2 -8.21 -18.95 15.59
N ARG A 3 -9.05 -17.96 15.43
CA ARG A 3 -9.70 -17.66 14.15
C ARG A 3 -8.85 -16.63 13.41
N PRO A 4 -8.37 -16.90 12.21
CA PRO A 4 -7.68 -15.92 11.39
C PRO A 4 -8.75 -15.05 10.71
N ASN A 5 -8.79 -13.78 11.03
CA ASN A 5 -9.43 -12.76 10.19
C ASN A 5 -8.32 -11.88 9.62
N SER A 6 -7.63 -12.29 8.57
CA SER A 6 -8.01 -12.10 7.16
C SER A 6 -8.46 -10.68 6.87
N ILE A 7 -7.67 -10.01 6.06
CA ILE A 7 -8.08 -8.89 5.22
C ILE A 7 -9.54 -9.10 4.85
N LEU A 8 -10.43 -8.31 5.43
CA LEU A 8 -11.85 -8.45 5.25
C LEU A 8 -12.31 -7.58 4.09
N ILE A 9 -12.43 -8.24 2.96
CA ILE A 9 -13.13 -7.72 1.79
C ILE A 9 -14.63 -7.80 2.06
N GLN A 10 -15.31 -6.69 2.19
CA GLN A 10 -16.73 -6.62 1.90
C GLN A 10 -17.12 -5.33 1.20
N ALA A 11 -17.62 -5.53 0.01
CA ALA A 11 -18.24 -4.51 -0.83
C ALA A 11 -19.67 -4.20 -0.37
N VAL A 12 -20.10 -2.96 -0.55
CA VAL A 12 -21.40 -2.41 -0.99
C VAL A 12 -21.33 -0.90 -0.74
N GLY A 13 -21.45 0.02 -1.60
CA GLY A 13 -22.23 0.26 -2.77
C GLY A 13 -22.73 1.69 -2.76
N LEU A 14 -22.77 2.29 -3.94
CA LEU A 14 -23.57 3.42 -4.43
C LEU A 14 -23.06 4.86 -4.31
N ALA A 15 -22.56 5.32 -5.45
CA ALA A 15 -22.83 6.54 -6.21
C ALA A 15 -22.94 7.91 -5.51
N ALA A 16 -22.09 8.84 -5.95
CA ALA A 16 -22.53 10.15 -6.42
C ALA A 16 -21.44 10.82 -7.28
N ALA A 17 -21.80 11.15 -8.51
CA ALA A 17 -21.01 11.95 -9.43
C ALA A 17 -21.13 13.43 -9.08
N ALA A 18 -20.02 14.17 -9.17
CA ALA A 18 -20.07 15.61 -9.37
C ALA A 18 -18.89 16.05 -10.23
N LEU A 19 -19.26 16.54 -11.43
CA LEU A 19 -18.41 17.32 -12.32
C LEU A 19 -18.00 18.64 -11.66
N CYS A 20 -16.75 19.07 -11.88
CA CYS A 20 -16.43 20.48 -12.02
C CYS A 20 -15.29 20.68 -13.02
N LEU A 21 -15.60 21.52 -14.03
CA LEU A 21 -14.76 21.96 -15.12
C LEU A 21 -13.81 23.12 -14.72
N GLU A 22 -12.67 23.13 -15.41
CA GLU A 22 -11.92 24.27 -15.99
C GLU A 22 -11.30 25.37 -15.10
N GLY A 23 -10.05 25.64 -15.42
CA GLY A 23 -9.35 26.87 -15.09
C GLY A 23 -7.88 26.87 -15.46
N SER A 24 -7.57 27.04 -16.75
CA SER A 24 -6.23 27.39 -17.24
C SER A 24 -5.73 28.71 -16.62
N ARG A 25 -4.47 28.74 -16.25
CA ARG A 25 -3.53 29.86 -16.49
C ARG A 25 -2.14 29.56 -15.95
N THR A 26 -1.17 29.43 -16.84
CA THR A 26 0.26 29.50 -16.56
C THR A 26 0.67 30.92 -16.17
N PRO A 27 1.61 31.06 -15.25
CA PRO A 27 2.69 32.05 -15.38
C PRO A 27 4.05 31.37 -15.42
N THR A 28 4.75 31.64 -16.47
CA THR A 28 6.18 31.39 -16.62
C THR A 28 6.92 32.29 -15.62
N ASP A 29 7.44 31.72 -14.55
CA ASP A 29 8.39 32.41 -13.67
C ASP A 29 9.73 31.67 -13.73
N GLY A 30 10.69 32.34 -14.36
CA GLY A 30 12.05 31.85 -14.56
C GLY A 30 12.86 31.89 -13.26
N ARG A 31 12.67 30.87 -12.41
CA ARG A 31 13.63 30.56 -11.34
C ARG A 31 14.64 29.52 -11.82
N PRO A 32 15.95 29.71 -11.55
CA PRO A 32 16.95 28.68 -11.87
C PRO A 32 16.54 27.40 -11.15
N GLY A 33 16.34 26.34 -11.94
CA GLY A 33 15.90 25.04 -11.47
C GLY A 33 16.80 24.56 -10.34
N LYS A 34 16.20 24.33 -9.18
CA LYS A 34 16.80 23.55 -8.10
C LYS A 34 17.19 22.22 -8.72
N LEU A 35 18.49 21.97 -8.84
CA LEU A 35 19.02 20.66 -9.26
C LEU A 35 18.44 19.62 -8.30
N GLU A 36 17.41 18.90 -8.73
CA GLU A 36 16.92 17.74 -7.99
C GLU A 36 18.06 16.72 -7.99
N MET A 37 18.56 16.45 -6.79
CA MET A 37 19.51 15.36 -6.57
C MET A 37 18.86 14.06 -7.08
N PRO A 38 19.57 13.21 -7.82
CA PRO A 38 19.05 11.92 -8.23
C PRO A 38 18.59 11.16 -6.98
N GLN A 39 17.29 10.87 -6.92
CA GLN A 39 16.75 10.06 -5.82
C GLN A 39 17.42 8.69 -5.87
N THR A 40 17.93 8.23 -4.75
CA THR A 40 18.42 6.86 -4.65
C THR A 40 17.28 5.88 -4.88
N ILE A 41 17.58 4.66 -5.33
CA ILE A 41 16.55 3.61 -5.51
C ILE A 41 15.80 3.39 -4.20
N SER A 42 16.51 3.35 -3.07
CA SER A 42 15.88 3.21 -1.75
C SER A 42 14.86 4.31 -1.45
N ALA A 43 15.21 5.58 -1.72
CA ALA A 43 14.27 6.68 -1.54
C ALA A 43 13.06 6.59 -2.50
N THR A 44 13.28 6.09 -3.72
CA THR A 44 12.19 5.84 -4.67
C THR A 44 11.23 4.77 -4.14
N ILE A 45 11.75 3.65 -3.63
CA ILE A 45 10.91 2.57 -3.08
C ILE A 45 10.14 3.04 -1.86
N LEU A 46 10.79 3.72 -0.91
CA LEU A 46 10.10 4.28 0.27
C LEU A 46 8.94 5.19 -0.11
N ARG A 47 9.11 6.00 -1.16
CA ARG A 47 8.03 6.87 -1.66
C ARG A 47 6.91 6.08 -2.34
N LEU A 48 7.23 4.98 -3.04
CA LEU A 48 6.22 4.12 -3.66
C LEU A 48 5.39 3.38 -2.61
N GLU A 49 6.01 2.95 -1.51
CA GLU A 49 5.32 2.38 -0.35
C GLU A 49 4.36 3.40 0.28
N GLU A 50 4.83 4.63 0.53
CA GLU A 50 3.97 5.70 1.05
C GLU A 50 2.77 5.98 0.12
N LEU A 51 3.02 5.99 -1.20
CA LEU A 51 1.95 6.18 -2.18
C LEU A 51 0.97 5.00 -2.22
N LEU A 52 1.46 3.78 -2.03
CA LEU A 52 0.62 2.58 -1.96
C LEU A 52 -0.23 2.60 -0.70
N ASP A 53 0.38 2.82 0.47
CA ASP A 53 -0.32 2.93 1.77
C ASP A 53 -1.42 4.00 1.72
N GLU A 54 -1.11 5.18 1.16
CA GLU A 54 -2.07 6.28 0.98
C GLU A 54 -3.21 5.89 0.03
N ALA A 55 -2.85 5.24 -1.10
CA ALA A 55 -3.85 4.85 -2.10
C ALA A 55 -4.79 3.76 -1.57
N GLU A 56 -4.30 2.81 -0.79
CA GLU A 56 -5.11 1.77 -0.15
C GLU A 56 -6.02 2.35 0.92
N SER A 57 -5.48 3.21 1.80
CA SER A 57 -6.24 3.85 2.89
C SER A 57 -7.36 4.78 2.38
N HIS A 58 -7.17 5.40 1.21
CA HIS A 58 -8.15 6.32 0.62
C HIS A 58 -8.93 5.72 -0.57
N HIS A 59 -8.87 4.41 -0.77
CA HIS A 59 -9.59 3.70 -1.83
C HIS A 59 -9.27 4.19 -3.26
N HIS A 60 -8.05 4.65 -3.49
CA HIS A 60 -7.58 5.10 -4.80
C HIS A 60 -7.18 3.90 -5.68
N VAL A 61 -8.18 3.08 -6.05
CA VAL A 61 -8.03 1.83 -6.79
C VAL A 61 -7.15 1.96 -8.03
N ALA A 62 -7.32 3.03 -8.81
CA ALA A 62 -6.55 3.25 -10.03
C ALA A 62 -5.03 3.44 -9.75
N THR A 63 -4.69 4.02 -8.60
CA THR A 63 -3.29 4.17 -8.18
C THR A 63 -2.72 2.81 -7.76
N VAL A 64 -3.45 2.05 -6.95
CA VAL A 64 -3.06 0.69 -6.54
C VAL A 64 -2.90 -0.21 -7.76
N GLU A 65 -3.86 -0.19 -8.69
CA GLU A 65 -3.79 -0.94 -9.95
C GLU A 65 -2.53 -0.64 -10.76
N LYS A 66 -2.14 0.62 -10.80
CA LYS A 66 -0.93 1.06 -11.51
C LYS A 66 0.36 0.63 -10.82
N LEU A 67 0.40 0.59 -9.50
CA LEU A 67 1.59 0.22 -8.73
C LEU A 67 1.83 -1.28 -8.72
N ILE A 68 0.77 -2.09 -8.67
CA ILE A 68 0.87 -3.55 -8.60
C ILE A 68 1.01 -4.17 -9.99
N ALA A 69 1.91 -5.13 -10.12
CA ALA A 69 2.14 -5.88 -11.36
C ALA A 69 0.97 -6.81 -11.69
N ASP A 70 0.73 -7.10 -12.98
CA ASP A 70 -0.37 -7.99 -13.40
C ASP A 70 -0.16 -9.45 -12.95
N ASP A 71 1.09 -9.86 -12.80
CA ASP A 71 1.50 -11.18 -12.31
C ASP A 71 1.78 -11.22 -10.81
N TYR A 72 1.38 -10.19 -10.08
CA TYR A 72 1.55 -10.09 -8.63
C TYR A 72 1.00 -11.31 -7.88
N ARG A 73 1.70 -11.67 -6.80
CA ARG A 73 1.27 -12.67 -5.81
C ARG A 73 1.59 -12.18 -4.40
N GLY A 74 0.57 -12.19 -3.55
CA GLY A 74 0.72 -11.88 -2.13
C GLY A 74 0.47 -13.11 -1.25
N ILE A 75 1.04 -13.11 -0.05
CA ILE A 75 0.78 -14.08 1.00
C ILE A 75 0.21 -13.33 2.21
N THR A 76 -1.04 -13.62 2.50
CA THR A 76 -1.74 -13.01 3.64
C THR A 76 -1.24 -13.53 4.98
N VAL A 77 -1.54 -12.83 6.07
CA VAL A 77 -1.24 -13.24 7.46
C VAL A 77 -1.74 -14.67 7.76
N GLY A 78 -2.85 -15.08 7.16
CA GLY A 78 -3.41 -16.43 7.29
C GLY A 78 -2.78 -17.48 6.37
N GLY A 79 -1.76 -17.12 5.55
CA GLY A 79 -1.08 -18.01 4.61
C GLY A 79 -1.84 -18.21 3.29
N GLY A 80 -2.94 -17.48 3.06
CA GLY A 80 -3.65 -17.49 1.79
C GLY A 80 -2.85 -16.79 0.69
N ILE A 81 -2.92 -17.29 -0.55
CA ILE A 81 -2.30 -16.66 -1.71
C ILE A 81 -3.35 -15.78 -2.39
N ILE A 82 -2.97 -14.53 -2.66
CA ILE A 82 -3.80 -13.54 -3.34
C ILE A 82 -3.14 -13.03 -4.63
N ALA A 83 -3.96 -12.58 -5.56
CA ALA A 83 -3.55 -11.96 -6.81
C ALA A 83 -3.94 -10.47 -6.83
N LYS A 84 -3.45 -9.72 -7.80
CA LYS A 84 -3.76 -8.29 -8.00
C LYS A 84 -5.25 -7.98 -7.89
N ARG A 85 -6.13 -8.77 -8.55
CA ARG A 85 -7.58 -8.55 -8.50
C ARG A 85 -8.14 -8.63 -7.08
N ASP A 86 -7.56 -9.50 -6.24
CA ASP A 86 -8.03 -9.69 -4.87
C ASP A 86 -7.69 -8.47 -4.02
N VAL A 87 -6.49 -7.88 -4.24
CA VAL A 87 -6.08 -6.60 -3.64
C VAL A 87 -7.01 -5.47 -4.08
N LEU A 88 -7.25 -5.32 -5.40
CA LEU A 88 -8.14 -4.26 -5.92
C LEU A 88 -9.56 -4.39 -5.38
N THR A 89 -10.06 -5.62 -5.22
CA THR A 89 -11.37 -5.88 -4.61
C THR A 89 -11.35 -5.46 -3.13
N ALA A 90 -10.26 -5.75 -2.42
CA ALA A 90 -10.08 -5.36 -1.03
C ALA A 90 -10.15 -3.85 -0.86
N VAL A 91 -9.34 -3.14 -1.64
CA VAL A 91 -9.28 -1.67 -1.61
C VAL A 91 -10.63 -1.02 -1.89
N CYS A 92 -11.46 -1.60 -2.79
CA CYS A 92 -12.82 -1.12 -3.04
C CYS A 92 -13.77 -1.28 -1.85
N GLY A 93 -13.53 -2.24 -0.96
CA GLY A 93 -14.50 -2.70 0.04
C GLY A 93 -14.16 -2.41 1.49
N THR A 94 -13.01 -1.81 1.80
CA THR A 94 -12.61 -1.51 3.18
C THR A 94 -13.33 -0.27 3.71
N GLU A 95 -13.71 -0.30 4.99
CA GLU A 95 -14.02 0.92 5.74
C GLU A 95 -12.71 1.65 6.06
N GLU A 96 -12.79 2.95 6.38
CA GLU A 96 -11.61 3.74 6.74
C GLU A 96 -10.79 3.05 7.82
N ALA A 97 -9.56 2.71 7.50
CA ALA A 97 -8.58 2.18 8.44
C ALA A 97 -7.36 3.08 8.45
N SER A 98 -6.70 3.18 9.59
CA SER A 98 -5.41 3.86 9.69
C SER A 98 -4.29 2.83 9.67
N SER A 99 -3.28 3.06 8.85
CA SER A 99 -2.06 2.26 8.78
C SER A 99 -0.86 3.11 9.17
N GLN A 100 0.04 2.55 9.94
CA GLN A 100 1.29 3.18 10.34
C GLN A 100 2.46 2.22 10.15
N SER A 101 3.40 2.58 9.28
CA SER A 101 4.60 1.81 9.00
C SER A 101 5.80 2.34 9.80
N THR A 102 6.47 1.46 10.54
CA THR A 102 7.70 1.74 11.30
C THR A 102 8.76 0.70 10.97
N ASP A 103 10.00 0.89 11.45
CA ASP A 103 11.12 -0.04 11.23
C ASP A 103 11.29 -0.40 9.74
N ARG A 104 11.30 0.66 8.92
CA ARG A 104 11.29 0.60 7.45
C ARG A 104 12.71 0.40 6.92
N GLU A 105 12.93 -0.64 6.16
CA GLU A 105 14.22 -0.94 5.53
C GLU A 105 14.02 -1.26 4.03
N VAL A 106 14.96 -0.81 3.19
CA VAL A 106 15.00 -1.13 1.76
C VAL A 106 16.35 -1.75 1.42
N ARG A 107 16.31 -2.98 0.95
CA ARG A 107 17.47 -3.68 0.37
C ARG A 107 17.37 -3.64 -1.15
N VAL A 108 18.30 -2.91 -1.79
CA VAL A 108 18.37 -2.81 -3.26
C VAL A 108 19.14 -4.00 -3.82
N LEU A 109 18.58 -4.63 -4.85
CA LEU A 109 19.16 -5.67 -5.68
C LEU A 109 19.36 -5.10 -7.09
N GLU A 110 19.86 -5.90 -8.04
CA GLU A 110 20.18 -5.42 -9.39
C GLU A 110 18.98 -4.74 -10.09
N ASN A 111 17.87 -5.47 -10.24
CA ASN A 111 16.64 -5.01 -10.89
C ASN A 111 15.41 -5.13 -9.99
N ALA A 112 15.63 -5.31 -8.69
CA ALA A 112 14.60 -5.44 -7.69
C ALA A 112 15.00 -4.70 -6.41
N ALA A 113 14.02 -4.50 -5.54
CA ALA A 113 14.24 -4.05 -4.18
C ALA A 113 13.28 -4.80 -3.24
N VAL A 114 13.76 -5.11 -2.05
CA VAL A 114 12.97 -5.70 -0.99
C VAL A 114 12.76 -4.62 0.06
N TYR A 115 11.51 -4.31 0.34
CA TYR A 115 11.10 -3.46 1.45
C TYR A 115 10.63 -4.34 2.60
N THR A 116 10.95 -3.95 3.82
CA THR A 116 10.39 -4.55 5.03
C THR A 116 9.96 -3.47 6.00
N ALA A 117 8.87 -3.71 6.72
CA ALA A 117 8.39 -2.79 7.75
C ALA A 117 7.63 -3.54 8.84
N LEU A 118 7.44 -2.89 9.96
CA LEU A 118 6.42 -3.23 10.95
C LEU A 118 5.23 -2.30 10.71
N VAL A 119 4.09 -2.88 10.36
CA VAL A 119 2.84 -2.15 10.06
C VAL A 119 1.86 -2.36 11.21
N LEU A 120 1.25 -1.29 11.65
CA LEU A 120 0.20 -1.30 12.66
C LEU A 120 -1.08 -0.75 12.03
N ASP A 121 -2.03 -1.63 11.77
CA ASP A 121 -3.36 -1.29 11.26
C ASP A 121 -4.35 -1.18 12.40
N ARG A 122 -5.21 -0.17 12.33
CA ARG A 122 -6.31 0.05 13.26
C ARG A 122 -7.56 0.44 12.48
N GLY A 123 -8.70 -0.04 12.92
CA GLY A 123 -9.97 0.27 12.29
C GLY A 123 -11.13 -0.32 13.05
N ILE A 124 -12.28 -0.35 12.40
CA ILE A 124 -13.50 -0.99 12.88
C ILE A 124 -13.75 -2.24 12.01
N ASP A 125 -13.94 -3.38 12.64
CA ASP A 125 -14.31 -4.60 11.91
C ASP A 125 -15.73 -4.46 11.35
N SER A 126 -15.88 -4.58 10.04
CA SER A 126 -17.15 -4.34 9.35
C SER A 126 -18.27 -5.34 9.70
N LYS A 127 -17.93 -6.50 10.27
CA LYS A 127 -18.91 -7.54 10.67
C LYS A 127 -19.31 -7.43 12.11
N THR A 128 -18.35 -7.17 13.00
CA THR A 128 -18.60 -7.14 14.44
C THR A 128 -18.83 -5.72 14.94
N HIS A 129 -18.45 -4.70 14.14
CA HIS A 129 -18.42 -3.29 14.53
C HIS A 129 -17.53 -3.01 15.75
N GLU A 130 -16.60 -3.91 16.04
CA GLU A 130 -15.66 -3.78 17.14
C GLU A 130 -14.35 -3.16 16.64
N PRO A 131 -13.66 -2.35 17.46
CA PRO A 131 -12.35 -1.85 17.10
C PRO A 131 -11.32 -2.99 17.03
N TYR A 132 -10.46 -2.93 16.04
CA TYR A 132 -9.33 -3.85 15.92
C TYR A 132 -8.00 -3.12 15.85
N ALA A 133 -6.95 -3.81 16.24
CA ALA A 133 -5.57 -3.43 15.95
C ALA A 133 -4.79 -4.69 15.55
N LEU A 134 -4.07 -4.60 14.42
CA LEU A 134 -3.29 -5.69 13.87
C LEU A 134 -1.87 -5.20 13.63
N ALA A 135 -0.89 -5.90 14.22
CA ALA A 135 0.52 -5.67 13.91
C ALA A 135 1.02 -6.76 12.97
N THR A 136 1.66 -6.36 11.87
CA THR A 136 2.22 -7.26 10.88
C THR A 136 3.64 -6.87 10.53
N ARG A 137 4.50 -7.86 10.32
CA ARG A 137 5.78 -7.67 9.63
C ARG A 137 5.53 -7.94 8.15
N VAL A 138 5.78 -6.94 7.31
CA VAL A 138 5.61 -7.06 5.86
C VAL A 138 6.94 -7.19 5.15
N MET A 139 6.91 -7.87 4.01
CA MET A 139 8.01 -7.95 3.07
C MET A 139 7.47 -7.77 1.65
N ASP A 140 7.85 -6.68 1.01
CA ASP A 140 7.39 -6.30 -0.31
C ASP A 140 8.55 -6.37 -1.30
N VAL A 141 8.29 -6.98 -2.45
CA VAL A 141 9.28 -7.09 -3.52
C VAL A 141 8.84 -6.21 -4.68
N TRP A 142 9.63 -5.18 -4.92
CA TRP A 142 9.52 -4.29 -6.06
C TRP A 142 10.47 -4.73 -7.15
N GLN A 143 10.00 -4.77 -8.39
CA GLN A 143 10.79 -5.08 -9.56
C GLN A 143 10.74 -3.93 -10.57
N LYS A 144 11.90 -3.57 -11.11
CA LYS A 144 11.97 -2.58 -12.18
C LYS A 144 11.58 -3.22 -13.51
N ARG A 145 10.47 -2.72 -14.10
CA ARG A 145 9.94 -3.16 -15.39
C ARG A 145 9.98 -1.98 -16.38
N GLY A 146 10.98 -1.99 -17.23
CA GLY A 146 11.27 -0.84 -18.09
C GLY A 146 11.70 0.39 -17.28
N ARG A 147 10.88 1.44 -17.31
CA ARG A 147 11.15 2.69 -16.54
C ARG A 147 10.43 2.75 -15.20
N GLU A 148 9.53 1.82 -14.91
CA GLU A 148 8.67 1.83 -13.73
C GLU A 148 9.08 0.74 -12.73
N TRP A 149 8.84 1.02 -11.46
CA TRP A 149 8.86 0.03 -10.40
C TRP A 149 7.44 -0.52 -10.19
N LYS A 150 7.32 -1.82 -10.05
CA LYS A 150 6.06 -2.53 -9.79
C LYS A 150 6.20 -3.43 -8.59
N LEU A 151 5.22 -3.43 -7.72
CA LEU A 151 5.08 -4.43 -6.66
C LEU A 151 4.74 -5.78 -7.31
N VAL A 152 5.61 -6.76 -7.13
CA VAL A 152 5.45 -8.10 -7.73
C VAL A 152 5.08 -9.17 -6.71
N ASN A 153 5.52 -9.01 -5.47
CA ASN A 153 5.16 -9.89 -4.35
C ASN A 153 5.04 -9.08 -3.07
N ASP A 154 4.18 -9.54 -2.19
CA ASP A 154 4.17 -9.16 -0.78
C ASP A 154 4.01 -10.39 0.13
N GLN A 155 4.37 -10.23 1.37
CA GLN A 155 4.08 -11.18 2.43
C GLN A 155 3.83 -10.45 3.74
N ALA A 156 2.74 -10.77 4.41
CA ALA A 156 2.44 -10.29 5.75
C ALA A 156 2.52 -11.43 6.77
N THR A 157 3.17 -11.16 7.90
CA THR A 157 3.28 -12.08 9.04
C THR A 157 2.78 -11.39 10.29
N GLY A 158 1.81 -11.98 10.97
CA GLY A 158 1.26 -11.44 12.22
C GLY A 158 2.33 -11.37 13.31
N VAL A 159 2.35 -10.26 14.05
CA VAL A 159 3.25 -10.04 15.20
C VAL A 159 2.39 -9.86 16.44
N THR A 160 2.78 -10.52 17.53
CA THR A 160 2.11 -10.29 18.82
C THR A 160 2.52 -8.93 19.39
N PHE A 161 1.60 -8.25 20.08
CA PHE A 161 1.86 -6.92 20.66
C PHE A 161 3.03 -6.89 21.66
N ASP A 162 3.40 -8.05 22.24
CA ASP A 162 4.55 -8.18 23.14
C ASP A 162 5.91 -7.92 22.45
N HIS A 163 5.92 -7.93 21.10
CA HIS A 163 7.11 -7.71 20.27
C HIS A 163 7.06 -6.41 19.45
N VAL A 164 6.03 -5.60 19.62
CA VAL A 164 5.94 -4.28 18.96
C VAL A 164 6.78 -3.29 19.78
N PRO A 165 7.83 -2.67 19.21
CA PRO A 165 8.58 -1.62 19.89
C PRO A 165 7.64 -0.48 20.28
N GLN A 166 7.77 0.01 21.50
CA GLN A 166 7.01 1.16 22.00
C GLN A 166 7.59 2.47 21.51
#